data_88408cfe51d4522a93289616a250b09f
#
_entry.id   88408cfe51d4522a93289616a250b09f
#
_cell.length_a   1.000
_cell.length_b   1.000
_cell.length_c   1.000
_cell.angle_alpha   90.00
_cell.angle_beta   90.00
_cell.angle_gamma   90.00
#
_symmetry.space_group_name_H-M   'P 1'
#
loop_
_entity.id
_entity.type
_entity.pdbx_description
1 polymer ?
#
loop_
_entity_poly.entity_id
_entity_poly.type
_entity_poly.pdbx_seq_one_letter_code
_entity_poly.pdbx_strand_id
1 'polypeptide(L)'
;MKYALMQLLREITSQPALENDFYRRWMSGSFTIEELEIFARNYEAWVKSFPDALATLVAATDDLDAKGEYVKTLYSEMGYGNPTKAHSVLLEQFFEELADKLGEGGRLDRDRLEREIDMLPSTQDLIEGERQLYGDAHMSFGAQLALEWQAYTMLRKLYDGARNYLPLWSNPDEFHEACEYFYTHIGAAEKDHKEESLNAVERYARDQESLAWIVEGYHRHLKLISNFWLGLYNAVMALPVKSNVATGET
;
A
#
# COMPACT_ATOMS: atom_id res chain seq x y z
N MET A 1 12.07 -14.39 -22.76
CA MET A 1 11.06 -13.58 -22.02
C MET A 1 10.86 -14.07 -20.61
N LYS A 2 10.37 -15.27 -20.36
CA LYS A 2 10.13 -15.79 -18.98
C LYS A 2 11.32 -15.65 -18.03
N TYR A 3 12.55 -15.89 -18.50
CA TYR A 3 13.76 -15.71 -17.67
C TYR A 3 13.95 -14.24 -17.24
N ALA A 4 13.73 -13.29 -18.14
CA ALA A 4 13.85 -11.84 -17.84
C ALA A 4 12.79 -11.40 -16.81
N LEU A 5 11.55 -11.85 -16.96
CA LEU A 5 10.48 -11.57 -16.00
C LEU A 5 10.82 -12.13 -14.62
N MET A 6 11.26 -13.39 -14.55
CA MET A 6 11.67 -14.02 -13.29
C MET A 6 12.86 -13.32 -12.63
N GLN A 7 13.71 -12.66 -13.41
CA GLN A 7 14.81 -11.86 -12.89
C GLN A 7 14.32 -10.58 -12.22
N LEU A 8 13.39 -9.83 -12.87
CA LEU A 8 12.72 -8.67 -12.24
C LEU A 8 12.07 -9.04 -10.91
N LEU A 9 11.36 -10.15 -10.88
CA LEU A 9 10.65 -10.60 -9.68
C LEU A 9 11.58 -11.00 -8.52
N ARG A 10 12.77 -11.51 -8.83
CA ARG A 10 13.77 -11.82 -7.78
C ARG A 10 14.42 -10.58 -7.18
N GLU A 11 14.57 -9.52 -7.95
CA GLU A 11 15.22 -8.30 -7.53
C GLU A 11 14.31 -7.40 -6.67
N ILE A 12 13.00 -7.67 -6.65
CA ILE A 12 12.03 -6.80 -5.97
C ILE A 12 12.29 -6.66 -4.47
N THR A 13 12.76 -7.72 -3.83
CA THR A 13 13.02 -7.74 -2.38
C THR A 13 14.14 -6.79 -1.95
N SER A 14 15.03 -6.41 -2.88
CA SER A 14 16.11 -5.46 -2.65
C SER A 14 15.80 -4.04 -3.14
N GLN A 15 14.61 -3.82 -3.71
CA GLN A 15 14.22 -2.50 -4.21
C GLN A 15 13.88 -1.55 -3.06
N PRO A 16 14.17 -0.24 -3.21
CA PRO A 16 13.80 0.77 -2.20
C PRO A 16 12.31 0.84 -1.89
N ALA A 17 11.45 0.33 -2.78
CA ALA A 17 10.02 0.17 -2.52
C ALA A 17 9.74 -0.75 -1.32
N LEU A 18 10.60 -1.75 -1.07
CA LEU A 18 10.48 -2.69 0.04
C LEU A 18 11.55 -2.53 1.12
N GLU A 19 12.76 -2.06 0.75
CA GLU A 19 13.87 -1.85 1.68
C GLU A 19 14.10 -0.35 1.88
N ASN A 20 13.37 0.25 2.85
CA ASN A 20 13.41 1.68 3.11
C ASN A 20 13.39 2.00 4.61
N ASP A 21 13.71 3.25 4.93
CA ASP A 21 13.81 3.72 6.31
C ASP A 21 12.45 3.92 6.97
N PHE A 22 11.37 4.14 6.19
CA PHE A 22 10.02 4.21 6.76
C PHE A 22 9.64 2.89 7.42
N TYR A 23 9.79 1.75 6.73
CA TYR A 23 9.50 0.45 7.35
C TYR A 23 10.40 0.14 8.54
N ARG A 24 11.70 0.50 8.47
CA ARG A 24 12.60 0.32 9.61
C ARG A 24 12.12 1.11 10.82
N ARG A 25 11.73 2.38 10.63
CA ARG A 25 11.19 3.22 11.70
C ARG A 25 9.85 2.70 12.23
N TRP A 26 8.92 2.31 11.33
CA TRP A 26 7.61 1.76 11.67
C TRP A 26 7.70 0.46 12.48
N MET A 27 8.58 -0.46 12.09
CA MET A 27 8.78 -1.74 12.80
C MET A 27 9.61 -1.61 14.08
N SER A 28 10.40 -0.55 14.26
CA SER A 28 11.29 -0.40 15.42
C SER A 28 10.60 0.07 16.70
N GLY A 29 9.37 0.55 16.63
CA GLY A 29 8.60 1.04 17.78
C GLY A 29 7.39 1.85 17.38
N SER A 30 6.55 2.15 18.35
CA SER A 30 5.32 2.91 18.15
C SER A 30 5.60 4.33 17.62
N PHE A 31 4.75 4.80 16.74
CA PHE A 31 4.69 6.19 16.29
C PHE A 31 3.95 7.03 17.34
N THR A 32 4.27 8.32 17.44
CA THR A 32 3.44 9.28 18.13
C THR A 32 2.15 9.52 17.34
N ILE A 33 1.16 10.14 17.97
CA ILE A 33 -0.09 10.42 17.26
C ILE A 33 0.11 11.36 16.05
N GLU A 34 1.05 12.30 16.13
CA GLU A 34 1.39 13.19 15.02
C GLU A 34 2.08 12.43 13.86
N GLU A 35 2.94 11.47 14.17
CA GLU A 35 3.54 10.58 13.17
C GLU A 35 2.45 9.70 12.51
N LEU A 36 1.48 9.21 13.31
CA LEU A 36 0.34 8.44 12.81
C LEU A 36 -0.59 9.28 11.91
N GLU A 37 -0.85 10.55 12.23
CA GLU A 37 -1.64 11.46 11.40
C GLU A 37 -1.04 11.60 9.99
N ILE A 38 0.28 11.80 9.90
CA ILE A 38 0.97 11.88 8.62
C ILE A 38 0.87 10.55 7.86
N PHE A 39 1.10 9.44 8.55
CA PHE A 39 1.04 8.12 7.94
C PHE A 39 -0.38 7.79 7.46
N ALA A 40 -1.37 7.87 8.34
CA ALA A 40 -2.77 7.56 8.02
C ALA A 40 -3.27 8.42 6.85
N ARG A 41 -3.11 9.75 6.92
CA ARG A 41 -3.54 10.68 5.88
C ARG A 41 -3.06 10.29 4.48
N ASN A 42 -1.80 9.90 4.38
CA ASN A 42 -1.16 9.64 3.09
C ASN A 42 -1.40 8.20 2.61
N TYR A 43 -1.34 7.23 3.52
CA TYR A 43 -1.55 5.84 3.16
C TYR A 43 -3.01 5.56 2.81
N GLU A 44 -3.96 6.10 3.58
CA GLU A 44 -5.39 6.02 3.26
C GLU A 44 -5.74 6.70 1.93
N ALA A 45 -5.12 7.84 1.62
CA ALA A 45 -5.36 8.52 0.35
C ALA A 45 -4.97 7.64 -0.84
N TRP A 46 -3.84 6.94 -0.76
CA TRP A 46 -3.41 5.99 -1.79
C TRP A 46 -4.36 4.79 -1.86
N VAL A 47 -4.61 4.12 -0.74
CA VAL A 47 -5.50 2.93 -0.70
C VAL A 47 -6.92 3.26 -1.18
N LYS A 48 -7.45 4.45 -0.83
CA LYS A 48 -8.76 4.92 -1.30
C LYS A 48 -8.81 5.13 -2.81
N SER A 49 -7.70 5.57 -3.43
CA SER A 49 -7.62 5.83 -4.87
C SER A 49 -7.36 4.59 -5.72
N PHE A 50 -6.88 3.51 -5.11
CA PHE A 50 -6.42 2.32 -5.81
C PHE A 50 -7.53 1.59 -6.61
N PRO A 51 -8.78 1.42 -6.11
CA PRO A 51 -9.86 0.84 -6.92
C PRO A 51 -10.17 1.61 -8.21
N ASP A 52 -10.04 2.94 -8.20
CA ASP A 52 -10.24 3.78 -9.41
C ASP A 52 -9.11 3.58 -10.42
N ALA A 53 -7.87 3.40 -9.93
CA ALA A 53 -6.74 3.06 -10.78
C ALA A 53 -6.92 1.66 -11.39
N LEU A 54 -7.36 0.66 -10.63
CA LEU A 54 -7.70 -0.68 -11.13
C LEU A 54 -8.84 -0.64 -12.16
N ALA A 55 -9.87 0.16 -11.93
CA ALA A 55 -10.95 0.33 -12.90
C ALA A 55 -10.42 0.92 -14.22
N THR A 56 -9.45 1.84 -14.14
CA THR A 56 -8.75 2.38 -15.32
C THR A 56 -7.96 1.30 -16.04
N LEU A 57 -7.22 0.45 -15.30
CA LEU A 57 -6.49 -0.70 -15.85
C LEU A 57 -7.44 -1.68 -16.58
N VAL A 58 -8.56 -2.02 -15.95
CA VAL A 58 -9.59 -2.88 -16.56
C VAL A 58 -10.11 -2.27 -17.86
N ALA A 59 -10.38 -0.96 -17.89
CA ALA A 59 -10.87 -0.26 -19.06
C ALA A 59 -9.83 -0.22 -20.20
N ALA A 60 -8.55 -0.01 -19.86
CA ALA A 60 -7.44 0.10 -20.82
C ALA A 60 -6.95 -1.26 -21.35
N THR A 61 -7.32 -2.38 -20.72
CA THR A 61 -6.87 -3.73 -21.10
C THR A 61 -7.78 -4.31 -22.17
N ASP A 62 -7.23 -4.64 -23.35
CA ASP A 62 -7.97 -5.26 -24.48
C ASP A 62 -8.03 -6.79 -24.38
N ASP A 63 -7.02 -7.44 -23.81
CA ASP A 63 -6.99 -8.89 -23.62
C ASP A 63 -8.06 -9.33 -22.62
N LEU A 64 -9.01 -10.15 -23.04
CA LEU A 64 -10.18 -10.52 -22.25
C LEU A 64 -9.81 -11.34 -21.01
N ASP A 65 -8.80 -12.19 -21.13
CA ASP A 65 -8.36 -13.03 -20.00
C ASP A 65 -7.66 -12.18 -18.95
N ALA A 66 -6.73 -11.28 -19.36
CA ALA A 66 -6.07 -10.34 -18.45
C ALA A 66 -7.08 -9.38 -17.80
N LYS A 67 -8.04 -8.89 -18.58
CA LYS A 67 -9.15 -8.07 -18.06
C LYS A 67 -9.93 -8.82 -16.97
N GLY A 68 -10.20 -10.11 -17.19
CA GLY A 68 -10.89 -10.96 -16.21
C GLY A 68 -10.10 -11.07 -14.88
N GLU A 69 -8.78 -11.19 -14.95
CA GLU A 69 -7.93 -11.22 -13.74
C GLU A 69 -7.99 -9.89 -12.98
N TYR A 70 -7.85 -8.76 -13.69
CA TYR A 70 -7.91 -7.43 -13.06
C TYR A 70 -9.29 -7.10 -12.45
N VAL A 71 -10.37 -7.62 -13.03
CA VAL A 71 -11.72 -7.52 -12.45
C VAL A 71 -11.81 -8.27 -11.13
N LYS A 72 -11.16 -9.43 -10.98
CA LYS A 72 -11.13 -10.17 -9.71
C LYS A 72 -10.41 -9.37 -8.63
N THR A 73 -9.25 -8.79 -8.94
CA THR A 73 -8.52 -7.91 -8.02
C THR A 73 -9.39 -6.72 -7.60
N LEU A 74 -10.02 -6.02 -8.56
CA LEU A 74 -10.91 -4.91 -8.26
C LEU A 74 -12.09 -5.35 -7.38
N TYR A 75 -12.68 -6.51 -7.65
CA TYR A 75 -13.79 -7.04 -6.84
C TYR A 75 -13.36 -7.39 -5.41
N SER A 76 -12.13 -7.89 -5.23
CA SER A 76 -11.52 -8.11 -3.92
C SER A 76 -11.32 -6.79 -3.17
N GLU A 77 -10.73 -5.77 -3.82
CA GLU A 77 -10.52 -4.42 -3.23
C GLU A 77 -11.83 -3.78 -2.77
N MET A 78 -12.93 -4.07 -3.46
CA MET A 78 -14.28 -3.61 -3.12
C MET A 78 -14.99 -4.51 -2.12
N GLY A 79 -14.27 -5.38 -1.40
CA GLY A 79 -14.81 -6.25 -0.35
C GLY A 79 -15.75 -7.34 -0.87
N TYR A 80 -15.50 -7.84 -2.07
CA TYR A 80 -16.33 -8.87 -2.71
C TYR A 80 -17.82 -8.48 -2.80
N GLY A 81 -18.10 -7.19 -2.99
CA GLY A 81 -19.46 -6.64 -3.04
C GLY A 81 -20.06 -6.29 -1.67
N ASN A 82 -19.33 -6.45 -0.59
CA ASN A 82 -19.67 -5.93 0.72
C ASN A 82 -18.90 -4.63 1.02
N PRO A 83 -19.54 -3.44 0.94
CA PRO A 83 -18.85 -2.18 1.10
C PRO A 83 -18.19 -1.98 2.48
N THR A 84 -18.65 -2.68 3.52
CA THR A 84 -18.02 -2.61 4.86
C THR A 84 -16.72 -3.40 4.93
N LYS A 85 -16.41 -4.20 3.91
CA LYS A 85 -15.20 -5.00 3.76
C LYS A 85 -14.29 -4.49 2.63
N ALA A 86 -14.62 -3.34 2.04
CA ALA A 86 -13.71 -2.68 1.12
C ALA A 86 -12.40 -2.34 1.84
N HIS A 87 -11.27 -2.59 1.18
CA HIS A 87 -9.95 -2.47 1.82
C HIS A 87 -9.70 -1.07 2.40
N SER A 88 -10.16 -0.02 1.71
CA SER A 88 -10.07 1.35 2.23
C SER A 88 -10.89 1.59 3.50
N VAL A 89 -12.01 0.87 3.67
CA VAL A 89 -12.85 0.94 4.88
C VAL A 89 -12.21 0.16 6.03
N LEU A 90 -11.65 -1.00 5.76
CA LEU A 90 -10.92 -1.78 6.77
C LEU A 90 -9.70 -1.04 7.31
N LEU A 91 -8.98 -0.31 6.44
CA LEU A 91 -7.84 0.50 6.85
C LEU A 91 -8.27 1.69 7.71
N GLU A 92 -9.34 2.40 7.34
CA GLU A 92 -9.92 3.48 8.12
C GLU A 92 -10.30 3.00 9.53
N GLN A 93 -11.04 1.88 9.61
CA GLN A 93 -11.42 1.27 10.88
C GLN A 93 -10.23 0.94 11.78
N PHE A 94 -9.13 0.42 11.19
CA PHE A 94 -7.89 0.16 11.93
C PHE A 94 -7.32 1.45 12.56
N PHE A 95 -7.24 2.54 11.80
CA PHE A 95 -6.68 3.79 12.31
C PHE A 95 -7.60 4.45 13.34
N GLU A 96 -8.90 4.44 13.14
CA GLU A 96 -9.88 4.97 14.11
C GLU A 96 -9.79 4.20 15.44
N GLU A 97 -9.81 2.87 15.40
CA GLU A 97 -9.67 2.05 16.60
C GLU A 97 -8.33 2.25 17.29
N LEU A 98 -7.22 2.36 16.52
CA LEU A 98 -5.91 2.65 17.08
C LEU A 98 -5.88 3.98 17.83
N ALA A 99 -6.51 5.04 17.27
CA ALA A 99 -6.61 6.34 17.96
C ALA A 99 -7.40 6.22 19.26
N ASP A 100 -8.50 5.49 19.25
CA ASP A 100 -9.31 5.26 20.47
C ASP A 100 -8.51 4.51 21.53
N LYS A 101 -7.76 3.48 21.18
CA LYS A 101 -6.89 2.71 22.10
C LYS A 101 -5.75 3.57 22.66
N LEU A 102 -5.28 4.56 21.92
CA LEU A 102 -4.28 5.53 22.38
C LEU A 102 -4.88 6.62 23.29
N GLY A 103 -6.19 6.72 23.44
CA GLY A 103 -6.87 7.82 24.14
C GLY A 103 -6.91 9.12 23.34
N GLU A 104 -6.71 9.04 22.03
CA GLU A 104 -6.65 10.14 21.07
C GLU A 104 -7.82 10.07 20.05
N GLY A 105 -8.97 9.55 20.49
CA GLY A 105 -10.14 9.31 19.64
C GLY A 105 -10.49 10.48 18.73
N GLY A 106 -10.81 10.17 17.48
CA GLY A 106 -11.10 11.13 16.41
C GLY A 106 -9.86 11.74 15.73
N ARG A 107 -8.64 11.58 16.29
CA ARG A 107 -7.42 12.15 15.70
C ARG A 107 -7.04 11.50 14.37
N LEU A 108 -7.37 10.23 14.16
CA LEU A 108 -7.13 9.50 12.93
C LEU A 108 -8.41 9.30 12.11
N ASP A 109 -9.48 10.03 12.40
CA ASP A 109 -10.70 10.09 11.59
C ASP A 109 -10.37 10.64 10.19
N ARG A 110 -10.77 9.91 9.13
CA ARG A 110 -10.44 10.25 7.74
C ARG A 110 -10.90 11.63 7.34
N ASP A 111 -12.13 12.01 7.67
CA ASP A 111 -12.67 13.32 7.31
C ASP A 111 -11.90 14.46 7.98
N ARG A 112 -11.42 14.22 9.20
CA ARG A 112 -10.53 15.15 9.89
C ARG A 112 -9.16 15.21 9.23
N LEU A 113 -8.53 14.07 8.97
CA LEU A 113 -7.22 14.00 8.33
C LEU A 113 -7.21 14.66 6.95
N GLU A 114 -8.29 14.48 6.16
CA GLU A 114 -8.43 15.12 4.85
C GLU A 114 -8.52 16.66 4.93
N ARG A 115 -9.08 17.20 6.02
CA ARG A 115 -9.24 18.66 6.22
C ARG A 115 -8.03 19.32 6.87
N GLU A 116 -7.33 18.63 7.75
CA GLU A 116 -6.36 19.24 8.67
C GLU A 116 -4.90 18.86 8.39
N ILE A 117 -4.67 17.75 7.68
CA ILE A 117 -3.33 17.24 7.34
C ILE A 117 -3.13 17.29 5.83
N ASP A 118 -2.11 18.00 5.40
CA ASP A 118 -1.78 18.10 3.99
C ASP A 118 -1.33 16.75 3.41
N MET A 119 -1.82 16.44 2.22
CA MET A 119 -1.30 15.32 1.45
C MET A 119 0.10 15.65 0.95
N LEU A 120 1.06 14.75 1.15
CA LEU A 120 2.42 14.92 0.69
C LEU A 120 2.49 14.94 -0.85
N PRO A 121 3.39 15.74 -1.44
CA PRO A 121 3.60 15.73 -2.89
C PRO A 121 3.92 14.33 -3.42
N SER A 122 4.71 13.53 -2.70
CA SER A 122 5.04 12.15 -3.08
C SER A 122 3.83 11.22 -3.11
N THR A 123 2.80 11.49 -2.30
CA THR A 123 1.52 10.77 -2.33
C THR A 123 0.70 11.17 -3.55
N GLN A 124 0.64 12.48 -3.85
CA GLN A 124 -0.02 12.98 -5.06
C GLN A 124 0.63 12.41 -6.32
N ASP A 125 1.96 12.41 -6.37
CA ASP A 125 2.74 11.86 -7.48
C ASP A 125 2.48 10.35 -7.65
N LEU A 126 2.35 9.59 -6.54
CA LEU A 126 2.01 8.17 -6.60
C LEU A 126 0.62 7.95 -7.19
N ILE A 127 -0.41 8.61 -6.65
CA ILE A 127 -1.80 8.46 -7.08
C ILE A 127 -1.96 8.81 -8.56
N GLU A 128 -1.43 9.95 -8.97
CA GLU A 128 -1.54 10.40 -10.37
C GLU A 128 -0.67 9.55 -11.30
N GLY A 129 0.56 9.21 -10.88
CA GLY A 129 1.46 8.37 -11.67
C GLY A 129 0.93 6.96 -11.86
N GLU A 130 0.32 6.36 -10.83
CA GLU A 130 -0.33 5.05 -10.92
C GLU A 130 -1.53 5.08 -11.86
N ARG A 131 -2.38 6.12 -11.76
CA ARG A 131 -3.51 6.32 -12.67
C ARG A 131 -3.04 6.43 -14.14
N GLN A 132 -1.95 7.17 -14.38
CA GLN A 132 -1.36 7.31 -15.73
C GLN A 132 -0.79 5.98 -16.25
N LEU A 133 -0.05 5.25 -15.40
CA LEU A 133 0.52 3.95 -15.77
C LEU A 133 -0.57 2.92 -16.08
N TYR A 134 -1.64 2.90 -15.29
CA TYR A 134 -2.76 1.96 -15.50
C TYR A 134 -3.62 2.32 -16.71
N GLY A 135 -3.64 3.58 -17.11
CA GLY A 135 -4.26 4.03 -18.35
C GLY A 135 -3.43 3.76 -19.61
N ASP A 136 -2.18 3.37 -19.47
CA ASP A 136 -1.30 3.02 -20.60
C ASP A 136 -1.47 1.56 -21.01
N ALA A 137 -1.86 1.31 -22.25
CA ALA A 137 -2.17 -0.04 -22.75
C ALA A 137 -0.96 -1.01 -22.74
N HIS A 138 0.25 -0.51 -22.57
CA HIS A 138 1.49 -1.29 -22.63
C HIS A 138 2.20 -1.38 -21.29
N MET A 139 2.38 -0.25 -20.60
CA MET A 139 3.09 -0.20 -19.32
C MET A 139 2.26 -0.71 -18.15
N SER A 140 0.93 -0.71 -18.25
CA SER A 140 0.02 -1.13 -17.19
C SER A 140 0.28 -2.55 -16.70
N PHE A 141 0.61 -3.50 -17.59
CA PHE A 141 0.94 -4.87 -17.22
C PHE A 141 2.17 -4.95 -16.27
N GLY A 142 3.20 -4.16 -16.57
CA GLY A 142 4.40 -4.09 -15.74
C GLY A 142 4.13 -3.40 -14.40
N ALA A 143 3.33 -2.33 -14.41
CA ALA A 143 2.95 -1.60 -13.21
C ALA A 143 2.15 -2.48 -12.24
N GLN A 144 1.13 -3.20 -12.75
CA GLN A 144 0.34 -4.12 -11.94
C GLN A 144 1.18 -5.29 -11.40
N LEU A 145 2.07 -5.85 -12.24
CA LEU A 145 2.98 -6.89 -11.79
C LEU A 145 3.87 -6.41 -10.63
N ALA A 146 4.38 -5.18 -10.70
CA ALA A 146 5.20 -4.60 -9.63
C ALA A 146 4.42 -4.44 -8.34
N LEU A 147 3.16 -4.00 -8.40
CA LEU A 147 2.29 -3.86 -7.22
C LEU A 147 2.04 -5.22 -6.57
N GLU A 148 1.47 -6.17 -7.31
CA GLU A 148 1.09 -7.49 -6.77
C GLU A 148 2.28 -8.26 -6.21
N TRP A 149 3.45 -8.14 -6.85
CA TRP A 149 4.63 -8.88 -6.40
C TRP A 149 5.24 -8.34 -5.11
N GLN A 150 5.09 -7.04 -4.83
CA GLN A 150 5.56 -6.43 -3.59
C GLN A 150 4.51 -6.46 -2.46
N ALA A 151 3.20 -6.50 -2.78
CA ALA A 151 2.10 -6.28 -1.84
C ALA A 151 2.21 -7.16 -0.59
N TYR A 152 2.41 -8.45 -0.74
CA TYR A 152 2.60 -9.36 0.41
C TYR A 152 3.71 -8.92 1.37
N THR A 153 4.88 -8.59 0.84
CA THR A 153 6.02 -8.21 1.68
C THR A 153 5.82 -6.84 2.31
N MET A 154 5.24 -5.90 1.56
CA MET A 154 4.87 -4.58 2.02
C MET A 154 3.89 -4.65 3.19
N LEU A 155 2.77 -5.34 3.00
CA LEU A 155 1.70 -5.45 3.99
C LEU A 155 2.12 -6.25 5.22
N ARG A 156 2.98 -7.24 5.05
CA ARG A 156 3.60 -7.92 6.18
C ARG A 156 4.46 -6.98 7.02
N LYS A 157 5.30 -6.13 6.41
CA LYS A 157 6.09 -5.13 7.15
C LYS A 157 5.19 -4.11 7.86
N LEU A 158 4.08 -3.71 7.23
CA LEU A 158 3.09 -2.83 7.85
C LEU A 158 2.41 -3.49 9.04
N TYR A 159 2.01 -4.75 8.92
CA TYR A 159 1.46 -5.53 10.04
C TYR A 159 2.47 -5.74 11.16
N ASP A 160 3.73 -6.06 10.83
CA ASP A 160 4.80 -6.23 11.83
C ASP A 160 5.02 -4.94 12.63
N GLY A 161 4.92 -3.77 12.01
CA GLY A 161 4.96 -2.48 12.71
C GLY A 161 3.70 -2.20 13.53
N ALA A 162 2.50 -2.54 13.02
CA ALA A 162 1.25 -2.41 13.77
C ALA A 162 1.29 -3.22 15.09
N ARG A 163 2.00 -4.33 15.14
CA ARG A 163 2.18 -5.14 16.35
C ARG A 163 2.88 -4.42 17.51
N ASN A 164 3.53 -3.29 17.28
CA ASN A 164 4.05 -2.44 18.37
C ASN A 164 2.92 -1.90 19.27
N TYR A 165 1.69 -1.88 18.76
CA TYR A 165 0.51 -1.42 19.50
C TYR A 165 -0.30 -2.56 20.12
N LEU A 166 0.02 -3.83 19.84
CA LEU A 166 -0.67 -4.99 20.42
C LEU A 166 -1.00 -4.87 21.92
N PRO A 167 -0.09 -4.31 22.78
CA PRO A 167 -0.38 -4.17 24.22
C PRO A 167 -1.55 -3.24 24.56
N LEU A 168 -2.09 -2.47 23.61
CA LEU A 168 -3.25 -1.59 23.82
C LEU A 168 -4.59 -2.35 23.78
N TRP A 169 -4.60 -3.55 23.21
CA TRP A 169 -5.80 -4.42 23.15
C TRP A 169 -5.84 -5.38 24.31
N SER A 170 -7.06 -5.77 24.72
CA SER A 170 -7.28 -6.67 25.85
C SER A 170 -6.70 -8.07 25.65
N ASN A 171 -6.65 -8.50 24.37
CA ASN A 171 -6.10 -9.79 23.98
C ASN A 171 -5.64 -9.76 22.50
N PRO A 172 -4.81 -10.74 22.08
CA PRO A 172 -4.31 -10.82 20.70
C PRO A 172 -5.38 -11.01 19.63
N ASP A 173 -6.52 -11.64 19.95
CA ASP A 173 -7.58 -11.90 18.97
C ASP A 173 -8.29 -10.61 18.60
N GLU A 174 -8.61 -9.72 19.58
CA GLU A 174 -9.17 -8.39 19.32
C GLU A 174 -8.21 -7.54 18.45
N PHE A 175 -6.91 -7.56 18.75
CA PHE A 175 -5.92 -6.88 17.90
C PHE A 175 -5.90 -7.46 16.49
N HIS A 176 -5.99 -8.79 16.37
CA HIS A 176 -6.02 -9.44 15.06
C HIS A 176 -7.25 -9.01 14.25
N GLU A 177 -8.43 -8.96 14.88
CA GLU A 177 -9.65 -8.47 14.23
C GLU A 177 -9.49 -7.01 13.75
N ALA A 178 -8.96 -6.13 14.58
CA ALA A 178 -8.67 -4.74 14.20
C ALA A 178 -7.69 -4.63 13.01
N CYS A 179 -6.80 -5.61 12.85
CA CYS A 179 -5.82 -5.68 11.78
C CYS A 179 -6.33 -6.38 10.50
N GLU A 180 -7.63 -6.55 10.30
CA GLU A 180 -8.22 -7.27 9.15
C GLU A 180 -7.67 -6.77 7.82
N TYR A 181 -7.49 -5.48 7.63
CA TYR A 181 -6.88 -4.90 6.44
C TYR A 181 -5.56 -5.55 6.05
N PHE A 182 -4.66 -5.74 7.01
CA PHE A 182 -3.32 -6.25 6.72
C PHE A 182 -3.34 -7.75 6.39
N TYR A 183 -4.03 -8.56 7.19
CA TYR A 183 -3.96 -10.01 7.00
C TYR A 183 -4.84 -10.51 5.85
N THR A 184 -5.84 -9.76 5.42
CA THR A 184 -6.58 -10.04 4.18
C THR A 184 -5.63 -10.15 2.99
N HIS A 185 -4.59 -9.30 2.96
CA HIS A 185 -3.55 -9.29 1.94
C HIS A 185 -2.37 -10.25 2.22
N ILE A 186 -2.27 -10.83 3.41
CA ILE A 186 -1.18 -11.78 3.75
C ILE A 186 -1.63 -13.24 3.58
N GLY A 187 -2.92 -13.45 3.32
CA GLY A 187 -3.54 -14.76 3.19
C GLY A 187 -3.36 -15.45 1.83
N ALA A 188 -4.17 -16.49 1.59
CA ALA A 188 -4.12 -17.28 0.35
C ALA A 188 -4.47 -16.46 -0.90
N ALA A 189 -5.34 -15.47 -0.79
CA ALA A 189 -5.77 -14.61 -1.89
C ALA A 189 -4.60 -13.88 -2.56
N GLU A 190 -3.61 -13.43 -1.78
CA GLU A 190 -2.43 -12.73 -2.30
C GLU A 190 -1.55 -13.62 -3.21
N LYS A 191 -1.52 -14.91 -2.97
CA LYS A 191 -0.81 -15.85 -3.83
C LYS A 191 -1.49 -15.94 -5.20
N ASP A 192 -2.81 -15.91 -5.22
CA ASP A 192 -3.60 -15.96 -6.44
C ASP A 192 -3.41 -14.69 -7.26
N HIS A 193 -3.42 -13.50 -6.63
CA HIS A 193 -3.16 -12.21 -7.31
C HIS A 193 -1.78 -12.15 -7.98
N LYS A 194 -0.75 -12.69 -7.34
CA LYS A 194 0.60 -12.79 -7.95
C LYS A 194 0.61 -13.68 -9.19
N GLU A 195 -0.03 -14.84 -9.11
CA GLU A 195 -0.11 -15.76 -10.24
C GLU A 195 -0.93 -15.15 -11.38
N GLU A 196 -2.04 -14.49 -11.07
CA GLU A 196 -2.92 -13.81 -12.03
C GLU A 196 -2.19 -12.69 -12.78
N SER A 197 -1.48 -11.82 -12.05
CA SER A 197 -0.69 -10.74 -12.66
C SER A 197 0.45 -11.27 -13.53
N LEU A 198 1.13 -12.33 -13.09
CA LEU A 198 2.19 -12.96 -13.88
C LEU A 198 1.64 -13.61 -15.16
N ASN A 199 0.49 -14.30 -15.07
CA ASN A 199 -0.16 -14.91 -16.22
C ASN A 199 -0.57 -13.85 -17.26
N ALA A 200 -1.12 -12.71 -16.82
CA ALA A 200 -1.46 -11.60 -17.71
C ALA A 200 -0.20 -11.06 -18.42
N VAL A 201 0.88 -10.86 -17.69
CA VAL A 201 2.16 -10.40 -18.23
C VAL A 201 2.79 -11.41 -19.20
N GLU A 202 2.79 -12.72 -18.91
CA GLU A 202 3.33 -13.75 -19.79
C GLU A 202 2.58 -13.82 -21.13
N ARG A 203 1.28 -13.55 -21.12
CA ARG A 203 0.46 -13.48 -22.35
C ARG A 203 0.77 -12.25 -23.19
N TYR A 204 1.00 -11.11 -22.55
CA TYR A 204 1.32 -9.86 -23.22
C TYR A 204 2.76 -9.84 -23.74
N ALA A 205 3.73 -10.44 -23.06
CA ALA A 205 5.15 -10.48 -23.40
C ALA A 205 5.42 -11.41 -24.62
N ARG A 206 5.02 -10.99 -25.82
CA ARG A 206 5.14 -11.78 -27.05
C ARG A 206 6.47 -11.57 -27.79
N ASP A 207 7.10 -10.42 -27.63
CA ASP A 207 8.33 -9.99 -28.29
C ASP A 207 9.19 -9.09 -27.39
N GLN A 208 10.30 -8.60 -27.92
CA GLN A 208 11.22 -7.73 -27.17
C GLN A 208 10.63 -6.35 -26.89
N GLU A 209 9.74 -5.86 -27.75
CA GLU A 209 9.10 -4.56 -27.57
C GLU A 209 8.09 -4.60 -26.42
N SER A 210 7.19 -5.57 -26.43
CA SER A 210 6.24 -5.77 -25.33
C SER A 210 6.93 -6.04 -23.99
N LEU A 211 8.04 -6.80 -23.99
CA LEU A 211 8.86 -7.00 -22.79
C LEU A 211 9.46 -5.69 -22.30
N ALA A 212 9.95 -4.83 -23.20
CA ALA A 212 10.51 -3.52 -22.80
C ALA A 212 9.46 -2.61 -22.16
N TRP A 213 8.23 -2.60 -22.65
CA TRP A 213 7.11 -1.87 -22.04
C TRP A 213 6.76 -2.38 -20.63
N ILE A 214 6.73 -3.71 -20.45
CA ILE A 214 6.50 -4.32 -19.15
C ILE A 214 7.61 -3.89 -18.16
N VAL A 215 8.87 -4.00 -18.57
CA VAL A 215 10.04 -3.63 -17.74
C VAL A 215 9.97 -2.15 -17.34
N GLU A 216 9.63 -1.28 -18.28
CA GLU A 216 9.49 0.16 -18.05
C GLU A 216 8.35 0.45 -17.06
N GLY A 217 7.16 -0.09 -17.27
CA GLY A 217 6.01 0.06 -16.37
C GLY A 217 6.31 -0.43 -14.95
N TYR A 218 6.97 -1.60 -14.84
CA TYR A 218 7.42 -2.17 -13.58
C TYR A 218 8.35 -1.24 -12.81
N HIS A 219 9.40 -0.72 -13.45
CA HIS A 219 10.35 0.16 -12.78
C HIS A 219 9.76 1.55 -12.45
N ARG A 220 8.90 2.09 -13.31
CA ARG A 220 8.22 3.37 -13.02
C ARG A 220 7.32 3.24 -11.79
N HIS A 221 6.55 2.17 -11.70
CA HIS A 221 5.69 1.93 -10.55
C HIS A 221 6.51 1.77 -9.25
N LEU A 222 7.57 0.94 -9.26
CA LEU A 222 8.44 0.79 -8.09
C LEU A 222 9.09 2.11 -7.67
N LYS A 223 9.41 2.98 -8.61
CA LYS A 223 9.96 4.31 -8.31
C LYS A 223 8.92 5.21 -7.61
N LEU A 224 7.68 5.19 -8.06
CA LEU A 224 6.59 5.93 -7.41
C LEU A 224 6.40 5.46 -5.96
N ILE A 225 6.31 4.16 -5.74
CA ILE A 225 6.23 3.57 -4.40
C ILE A 225 7.44 3.93 -3.52
N SER A 226 8.65 3.85 -4.09
CA SER A 226 9.88 4.21 -3.36
C SER A 226 9.87 5.66 -2.91
N ASN A 227 9.45 6.57 -3.79
CA ASN A 227 9.33 8.00 -3.49
C ASN A 227 8.25 8.27 -2.44
N PHE A 228 7.13 7.55 -2.50
CA PHE A 228 6.07 7.64 -1.50
C PHE A 228 6.60 7.30 -0.09
N TRP A 229 7.25 6.16 0.08
CA TRP A 229 7.81 5.77 1.38
C TRP A 229 8.90 6.70 1.87
N LEU A 230 9.76 7.21 0.96
CA LEU A 230 10.76 8.21 1.29
C LEU A 230 10.13 9.52 1.74
N GLY A 231 9.07 9.98 1.06
CA GLY A 231 8.31 11.18 1.44
C GLY A 231 7.69 11.05 2.82
N LEU A 232 7.05 9.92 3.11
CA LEU A 232 6.51 9.61 4.44
C LEU A 232 7.61 9.63 5.52
N TYR A 233 8.72 8.93 5.29
CA TYR A 233 9.83 8.92 6.23
C TYR A 233 10.33 10.33 6.54
N ASN A 234 10.56 11.13 5.51
CA ASN A 234 11.07 12.50 5.68
C ASN A 234 10.08 13.38 6.44
N ALA A 235 8.78 13.25 6.17
CA ALA A 235 7.74 14.01 6.87
C ALA A 235 7.63 13.64 8.35
N VAL A 236 7.67 12.35 8.65
CA VAL A 236 7.68 11.84 10.04
C VAL A 236 8.93 12.33 10.79
N MET A 237 10.11 12.24 10.16
CA MET A 237 11.37 12.66 10.78
C MET A 237 11.52 14.18 10.91
N ALA A 238 10.74 14.97 10.17
CA ALA A 238 10.73 16.43 10.29
C ALA A 238 9.89 16.93 11.48
N LEU A 239 9.11 16.08 12.10
CA LEU A 239 8.34 16.45 13.29
C LEU A 239 9.29 16.82 14.45
N PRO A 240 8.96 17.87 15.24
CA PRO A 240 9.77 18.24 16.38
C PRO A 240 9.80 17.11 17.43
N VAL A 241 10.99 16.72 17.84
CA VAL A 241 11.14 15.78 18.96
C VAL A 241 10.52 16.42 20.20
N LYS A 242 9.40 15.90 20.69
CA LYS A 242 8.85 16.31 21.98
C LYS A 242 9.88 15.95 23.06
N SER A 243 10.64 16.93 23.54
CA SER A 243 11.46 16.74 24.74
C SER A 243 10.51 16.43 25.90
N ASN A 244 10.59 15.20 26.41
CA ASN A 244 10.04 14.89 27.73
C ASN A 244 10.83 15.70 28.74
N VAL A 245 10.43 16.96 28.97
CA VAL A 245 10.82 17.70 30.15
C VAL A 245 10.06 17.02 31.29
N ALA A 246 10.71 16.05 31.93
CA ALA A 246 10.31 15.60 33.25
C ALA A 246 10.28 16.85 34.12
N THR A 247 9.09 17.39 34.39
CA THR A 247 8.89 18.35 35.46
C THR A 247 9.16 17.59 36.75
N GLY A 248 10.42 17.62 37.18
CA GLY A 248 10.76 17.26 38.54
C GLY A 248 10.12 18.31 39.46
N GLU A 249 9.00 17.98 40.04
CA GLU A 249 8.52 18.65 41.22
C GLU A 249 9.32 18.12 42.42
N THR A 250 10.09 19.00 42.97
CA THR A 250 10.76 18.88 44.30
C THR A 250 9.74 19.04 45.39
#